data_bc19eea0d824650d97fd33da6dfeb2a6
#
_entry.id   bc19eea0d824650d97fd33da6dfeb2a6
#
_cell.length_a   1.000
_cell.length_b   1.000
_cell.length_c   1.000
_cell.angle_alpha   90.00
_cell.angle_beta   90.00
_cell.angle_gamma   90.00
#
_symmetry.space_group_name_H-M   'P 1'
#
loop_
_entity.id
_entity.type
_entity.pdbx_description
1 polymer ?
#
loop_
_entity_poly.entity_id
_entity_poly.type
_entity_poly.pdbx_seq_one_letter_code
_entity_poly.pdbx_strand_id
1 'polypeptide(L)'
;RFYPGCVIGEGPQDLKYRGEPTQLVIGDNNVFREQVTAHPGTVGGGGFTRIGNHNLLMVGSHIGHDVIIGSHCILANMCLLAGHVVIEDFVTIGGHVGVHHFTTVGKHSMIGGMTRIATDVPPFLLTAGMRSSRQEVRMVNGVGLKRCGFFSEAQIRALKLGYMRLFSRNARQGPMLRAVHELKAESTDTNVQYLCDFLLRSFECGRHGRYLESLRPAHQAVSRPPGVDDRSSASS
;
A
#
# COMPACT_ATOMS: atom_id res chain seq x y z
N ARG A 1 3.75 18.28 -12.76
CA ARG A 1 4.85 18.29 -13.74
C ARG A 1 5.15 16.87 -14.18
N PHE A 2 5.25 16.65 -15.52
CA PHE A 2 5.61 15.36 -16.12
C PHE A 2 6.97 15.48 -16.78
N TYR A 3 7.80 14.44 -16.63
CA TYR A 3 9.11 14.33 -17.23
C TYR A 3 9.10 13.39 -18.43
N PRO A 4 10.15 13.36 -19.26
CA PRO A 4 10.18 12.57 -20.49
C PRO A 4 9.90 11.08 -20.28
N GLY A 5 9.18 10.46 -21.21
CA GLY A 5 8.86 9.04 -21.21
C GLY A 5 7.74 8.63 -20.25
N CYS A 6 7.06 9.57 -19.59
CA CYS A 6 5.86 9.23 -18.83
C CYS A 6 4.74 8.72 -19.75
N VAL A 7 4.05 7.64 -19.33
CA VAL A 7 2.85 7.11 -20.00
C VAL A 7 1.69 7.23 -19.03
N ILE A 8 0.80 8.18 -19.30
CA ILE A 8 -0.25 8.60 -18.37
C ILE A 8 -1.61 8.44 -19.05
N GLY A 9 -2.46 7.58 -18.47
CA GLY A 9 -3.83 7.36 -18.98
C GLY A 9 -3.94 6.31 -20.07
N GLU A 10 -2.88 5.55 -20.35
CA GLU A 10 -2.98 4.38 -21.24
C GLU A 10 -3.84 3.29 -20.60
N GLY A 11 -4.52 2.47 -21.42
CA GLY A 11 -5.49 1.48 -20.99
C GLY A 11 -5.02 0.59 -19.83
N PRO A 12 -5.93 0.17 -18.93
CA PRO A 12 -5.58 -0.70 -17.79
C PRO A 12 -4.92 -2.00 -18.21
N GLN A 13 -3.91 -2.43 -17.48
CA GLN A 13 -3.25 -3.72 -17.65
C GLN A 13 -4.06 -4.83 -16.92
N ASP A 14 -5.35 -4.92 -17.23
CA ASP A 14 -6.25 -5.97 -16.73
C ASP A 14 -6.89 -6.72 -17.91
N LEU A 15 -6.72 -8.03 -17.95
CA LEU A 15 -7.30 -8.88 -18.99
C LEU A 15 -8.83 -8.85 -19.07
N LYS A 16 -9.50 -8.33 -18.04
CA LYS A 16 -10.96 -8.17 -18.00
C LYS A 16 -11.44 -6.85 -18.64
N TYR A 17 -10.54 -5.87 -18.77
CA TYR A 17 -10.88 -4.59 -19.38
C TYR A 17 -11.24 -4.77 -20.86
N ARG A 18 -12.33 -4.15 -21.29
CA ARG A 18 -12.89 -4.26 -22.65
C ARG A 18 -12.99 -2.92 -23.38
N GLY A 19 -12.35 -1.86 -22.83
CA GLY A 19 -12.44 -0.51 -23.40
C GLY A 19 -13.55 0.34 -22.78
N GLU A 20 -14.07 -0.04 -21.62
CA GLU A 20 -15.08 0.73 -20.90
C GLU A 20 -14.55 2.11 -20.52
N PRO A 21 -15.41 3.15 -20.48
CA PRO A 21 -15.00 4.49 -20.10
C PRO A 21 -14.66 4.54 -18.60
N THR A 22 -13.38 4.65 -18.30
CA THR A 22 -12.83 4.77 -16.94
C THR A 22 -11.87 5.94 -16.87
N GLN A 23 -11.48 6.36 -15.68
CA GLN A 23 -10.75 7.60 -15.47
C GLN A 23 -9.47 7.41 -14.67
N LEU A 24 -8.49 8.24 -14.98
CA LEU A 24 -7.32 8.54 -14.15
C LEU A 24 -7.45 10.00 -13.68
N VAL A 25 -7.64 10.21 -12.39
CA VAL A 25 -7.80 11.53 -11.79
C VAL A 25 -6.53 11.89 -11.03
N ILE A 26 -5.89 12.98 -11.42
CA ILE A 26 -4.62 13.45 -10.83
C ILE A 26 -4.85 14.84 -10.25
N GLY A 27 -4.55 15.03 -8.98
CA GLY A 27 -4.61 16.32 -8.31
C GLY A 27 -3.41 17.23 -8.64
N ASP A 28 -3.19 18.21 -7.79
CA ASP A 28 -2.28 19.31 -8.05
C ASP A 28 -0.85 19.07 -7.49
N ASN A 29 0.12 19.81 -8.06
CA ASN A 29 1.51 19.87 -7.59
C ASN A 29 2.23 18.51 -7.55
N ASN A 30 1.79 17.54 -8.35
CA ASN A 30 2.45 16.25 -8.47
C ASN A 30 3.66 16.34 -9.42
N VAL A 31 4.69 15.55 -9.10
CA VAL A 31 5.88 15.39 -9.93
C VAL A 31 6.01 13.94 -10.38
N PHE A 32 5.89 13.70 -11.68
CA PHE A 32 6.06 12.41 -12.35
C PHE A 32 7.42 12.45 -13.04
N ARG A 33 8.39 11.72 -12.50
CA ARG A 33 9.74 11.63 -13.06
C ARG A 33 9.72 10.72 -14.30
N GLU A 34 10.87 10.58 -14.92
CA GLU A 34 11.05 9.92 -16.19
C GLU A 34 10.47 8.49 -16.18
N GLN A 35 9.78 8.11 -17.23
CA GLN A 35 9.23 6.76 -17.45
C GLN A 35 8.21 6.29 -16.37
N VAL A 36 7.60 7.19 -15.64
CA VAL A 36 6.47 6.83 -14.76
C VAL A 36 5.28 6.43 -15.62
N THR A 37 4.60 5.35 -15.20
CA THR A 37 3.37 4.88 -15.85
C THR A 37 2.20 4.93 -14.88
N ALA A 38 1.03 5.40 -15.33
CA ALA A 38 -0.19 5.43 -14.52
C ALA A 38 -1.42 5.14 -15.41
N HIS A 39 -2.22 4.17 -14.98
CA HIS A 39 -3.35 3.64 -15.75
C HIS A 39 -4.69 4.07 -15.12
N PRO A 40 -5.76 4.23 -15.92
CA PRO A 40 -7.12 4.45 -15.43
C PRO A 40 -7.62 3.30 -14.56
N GLY A 41 -8.77 3.49 -13.93
CA GLY A 41 -9.47 2.42 -13.22
C GLY A 41 -10.14 1.42 -14.16
N THR A 42 -10.79 0.42 -13.56
CA THR A 42 -11.66 -0.55 -14.22
C THR A 42 -13.08 -0.43 -13.67
N VAL A 43 -14.09 -0.87 -14.41
CA VAL A 43 -15.46 -0.88 -13.91
C VAL A 43 -15.58 -1.72 -12.63
N GLY A 44 -14.87 -2.85 -12.56
CA GLY A 44 -14.84 -3.72 -11.39
C GLY A 44 -14.18 -3.08 -10.16
N GLY A 45 -13.35 -2.06 -10.34
CA GLY A 45 -12.67 -1.32 -9.27
C GLY A 45 -13.33 0.03 -8.94
N GLY A 46 -14.48 0.34 -9.54
CA GLY A 46 -15.20 1.59 -9.32
C GLY A 46 -14.95 2.68 -10.37
N GLY A 47 -14.23 2.36 -11.44
CA GLY A 47 -14.04 3.24 -12.59
C GLY A 47 -12.93 4.28 -12.48
N PHE A 48 -12.16 4.31 -11.40
CA PHE A 48 -11.18 5.36 -11.14
C PHE A 48 -9.86 4.85 -10.60
N THR A 49 -8.76 5.39 -11.14
CA THR A 49 -7.48 5.51 -10.43
C THR A 49 -7.35 6.95 -9.96
N ARG A 50 -6.93 7.19 -8.72
CA ARG A 50 -6.83 8.53 -8.14
C ARG A 50 -5.46 8.78 -7.54
N ILE A 51 -4.89 9.94 -7.85
CA ILE A 51 -3.63 10.43 -7.27
C ILE A 51 -3.92 11.80 -6.66
N GLY A 52 -3.72 11.95 -5.36
CA GLY A 52 -3.93 13.21 -4.63
C GLY A 52 -2.95 14.30 -5.03
N ASN A 53 -2.51 15.11 -4.07
CA ASN A 53 -1.72 16.31 -4.32
C ASN A 53 -0.29 16.18 -3.77
N HIS A 54 0.64 16.98 -4.30
CA HIS A 54 2.00 17.12 -3.78
C HIS A 54 2.80 15.81 -3.73
N ASN A 55 2.55 14.86 -4.62
CA ASN A 55 3.24 13.58 -4.66
C ASN A 55 4.50 13.66 -5.54
N LEU A 56 5.52 12.91 -5.14
CA LEU A 56 6.73 12.66 -5.93
C LEU A 56 6.78 11.20 -6.36
N LEU A 57 6.59 10.94 -7.64
CA LEU A 57 6.73 9.64 -8.26
C LEU A 57 8.04 9.61 -9.03
N MET A 58 9.02 8.85 -8.51
CA MET A 58 10.37 8.83 -9.07
C MET A 58 10.46 7.89 -10.28
N VAL A 59 11.62 7.90 -10.91
CA VAL A 59 11.89 7.22 -12.18
C VAL A 59 11.37 5.79 -12.22
N GLY A 60 10.60 5.45 -13.27
CA GLY A 60 10.10 4.11 -13.54
C GLY A 60 9.06 3.59 -12.53
N SER A 61 8.47 4.44 -11.69
CA SER A 61 7.37 4.02 -10.82
C SER A 61 6.14 3.66 -11.66
N HIS A 62 5.43 2.61 -11.26
CA HIS A 62 4.23 2.12 -11.91
C HIS A 62 3.01 2.21 -11.00
N ILE A 63 1.95 2.82 -11.49
CA ILE A 63 0.65 2.92 -10.84
C ILE A 63 -0.36 2.10 -11.64
N GLY A 64 -0.74 0.95 -11.11
CA GLY A 64 -1.73 0.06 -11.71
C GLY A 64 -3.15 0.66 -11.70
N HIS A 65 -4.07 -0.06 -12.32
CA HIS A 65 -5.49 0.32 -12.36
C HIS A 65 -6.13 0.33 -10.97
N ASP A 66 -7.11 1.17 -10.74
CA ASP A 66 -7.88 1.27 -9.49
C ASP A 66 -7.04 1.60 -8.25
N VAL A 67 -5.82 2.09 -8.42
CA VAL A 67 -4.96 2.55 -7.34
C VAL A 67 -5.46 3.89 -6.82
N ILE A 68 -5.44 4.05 -5.49
CA ILE A 68 -5.68 5.32 -4.82
C ILE A 68 -4.42 5.75 -4.10
N ILE A 69 -3.87 6.90 -4.45
CA ILE A 69 -2.74 7.52 -3.75
C ILE A 69 -3.22 8.81 -3.11
N GLY A 70 -3.01 8.96 -1.82
CA GLY A 70 -3.27 10.19 -1.08
C GLY A 70 -2.35 11.34 -1.47
N SER A 71 -2.06 12.20 -0.54
CA SER A 71 -1.24 13.39 -0.77
C SER A 71 0.09 13.32 -0.02
N HIS A 72 1.09 14.09 -0.50
CA HIS A 72 2.43 14.17 0.09
C HIS A 72 3.18 12.83 0.15
N CYS A 73 2.88 11.92 -0.78
CA CYS A 73 3.55 10.63 -0.88
C CYS A 73 4.81 10.70 -1.73
N ILE A 74 5.77 9.85 -1.39
CA ILE A 74 7.01 9.66 -2.16
C ILE A 74 7.11 8.19 -2.57
N LEU A 75 7.07 7.93 -3.87
CA LEU A 75 7.35 6.63 -4.47
C LEU A 75 8.74 6.70 -5.10
N ALA A 76 9.72 6.03 -4.49
CA ALA A 76 11.07 6.02 -5.00
C ALA A 76 11.19 5.20 -6.29
N ASN A 77 12.37 5.24 -6.93
CA ASN A 77 12.62 4.65 -8.23
C ASN A 77 12.15 3.19 -8.33
N MET A 78 11.49 2.84 -9.43
CA MET A 78 11.02 1.48 -9.72
C MET A 78 10.07 0.90 -8.64
N CYS A 79 9.32 1.76 -7.96
CA CYS A 79 8.23 1.32 -7.10
C CYS A 79 7.04 0.87 -7.94
N LEU A 80 6.51 -0.33 -7.69
CA LEU A 80 5.46 -0.96 -8.50
C LEU A 80 4.22 -1.20 -7.65
N LEU A 81 3.13 -0.48 -7.95
CA LEU A 81 1.84 -0.65 -7.32
C LEU A 81 0.93 -1.50 -8.23
N ALA A 82 0.55 -2.68 -7.76
CA ALA A 82 -0.45 -3.49 -8.46
C ALA A 82 -1.84 -2.86 -8.36
N GLY A 83 -2.82 -3.37 -9.12
CA GLY A 83 -4.18 -2.84 -9.10
C GLY A 83 -4.84 -2.84 -7.72
N HIS A 84 -5.76 -1.90 -7.48
CA HIS A 84 -6.54 -1.76 -6.25
C HIS A 84 -5.72 -1.47 -4.96
N VAL A 85 -4.48 -1.02 -5.09
CA VAL A 85 -3.66 -0.60 -3.94
C VAL A 85 -4.14 0.76 -3.44
N VAL A 86 -4.17 0.92 -2.12
CA VAL A 86 -4.44 2.21 -1.47
C VAL A 86 -3.19 2.66 -0.72
N ILE A 87 -2.69 3.83 -1.06
CA ILE A 87 -1.60 4.53 -0.35
C ILE A 87 -2.21 5.73 0.34
N GLU A 88 -2.21 5.74 1.66
CA GLU A 88 -2.72 6.88 2.43
C GLU A 88 -1.70 8.05 2.41
N ASP A 89 -2.04 9.17 3.05
CA ASP A 89 -1.23 10.39 3.01
C ASP A 89 0.16 10.23 3.66
N PHE A 90 1.13 11.00 3.20
CA PHE A 90 2.48 11.09 3.75
C PHE A 90 3.27 9.78 3.79
N VAL A 91 2.93 8.84 2.91
CA VAL A 91 3.65 7.57 2.80
C VAL A 91 4.94 7.75 2.00
N THR A 92 6.02 7.11 2.46
CA THR A 92 7.28 7.01 1.70
C THR A 92 7.55 5.55 1.36
N ILE A 93 7.68 5.24 0.08
CA ILE A 93 8.01 3.90 -0.42
C ILE A 93 9.40 3.92 -1.04
N GLY A 94 10.27 3.04 -0.54
CA GLY A 94 11.65 2.88 -1.02
C GLY A 94 11.72 2.31 -2.45
N GLY A 95 12.88 2.41 -3.08
CA GLY A 95 13.09 1.91 -4.44
C GLY A 95 12.93 0.40 -4.58
N HIS A 96 12.49 -0.04 -5.77
CA HIS A 96 12.26 -1.45 -6.10
C HIS A 96 11.30 -2.18 -5.14
N VAL A 97 10.33 -1.48 -4.58
CA VAL A 97 9.26 -2.07 -3.78
C VAL A 97 8.13 -2.50 -4.69
N GLY A 98 7.71 -3.76 -4.56
CA GLY A 98 6.49 -4.27 -5.19
C GLY A 98 5.36 -4.37 -4.16
N VAL A 99 4.22 -3.75 -4.44
CA VAL A 99 3.03 -3.77 -3.58
C VAL A 99 1.94 -4.61 -4.23
N HIS A 100 1.53 -5.67 -3.52
CA HIS A 100 0.51 -6.61 -3.97
C HIS A 100 -0.87 -5.93 -4.09
N HIS A 101 -1.69 -6.37 -5.03
CA HIS A 101 -3.05 -5.85 -5.20
C HIS A 101 -3.89 -5.94 -3.92
N PHE A 102 -4.84 -5.03 -3.77
CA PHE A 102 -5.73 -4.89 -2.61
C PHE A 102 -5.02 -4.62 -1.28
N THR A 103 -3.77 -4.16 -1.31
CA THR A 103 -3.03 -3.77 -0.10
C THR A 103 -3.30 -2.31 0.23
N THR A 104 -3.47 -2.01 1.52
CA THR A 104 -3.49 -0.65 2.05
C THR A 104 -2.17 -0.34 2.75
N VAL A 105 -1.54 0.77 2.38
CA VAL A 105 -0.37 1.31 3.05
C VAL A 105 -0.80 2.51 3.89
N GLY A 106 -0.77 2.34 5.21
CA GLY A 106 -1.27 3.34 6.16
C GLY A 106 -0.44 4.61 6.21
N LYS A 107 -1.09 5.72 6.54
CA LYS A 107 -0.51 7.07 6.53
C LYS A 107 0.78 7.19 7.34
N HIS A 108 1.66 8.07 6.91
CA HIS A 108 2.95 8.34 7.53
C HIS A 108 3.86 7.10 7.69
N SER A 109 3.54 5.99 7.03
CA SER A 109 4.42 4.82 7.05
C SER A 109 5.61 4.99 6.11
N MET A 110 6.65 4.21 6.35
CA MET A 110 7.80 4.09 5.46
C MET A 110 8.03 2.62 5.11
N ILE A 111 8.24 2.36 3.83
CA ILE A 111 8.62 1.04 3.34
C ILE A 111 10.08 1.09 2.89
N GLY A 112 10.91 0.22 3.48
CA GLY A 112 12.31 0.08 3.08
C GLY A 112 12.44 -0.42 1.65
N GLY A 113 13.49 0.00 0.94
CA GLY A 113 13.74 -0.44 -0.43
C GLY A 113 13.84 -1.96 -0.59
N MET A 114 13.57 -2.46 -1.80
CA MET A 114 13.61 -3.87 -2.18
C MET A 114 12.69 -4.77 -1.33
N THR A 115 11.66 -4.21 -0.72
CA THR A 115 10.68 -4.96 0.08
C THR A 115 9.50 -5.41 -0.79
N ARG A 116 9.14 -6.69 -0.72
CA ARG A 116 7.86 -7.19 -1.25
C ARG A 116 6.77 -6.98 -0.20
N ILE A 117 5.75 -6.21 -0.53
CA ILE A 117 4.58 -5.98 0.32
C ILE A 117 3.43 -6.88 -0.14
N ALA A 118 2.98 -7.76 0.74
CA ALA A 118 1.92 -8.73 0.46
C ALA A 118 0.71 -8.61 1.40
N THR A 119 0.81 -7.83 2.47
CA THR A 119 -0.28 -7.55 3.43
C THR A 119 -0.33 -6.05 3.72
N ASP A 120 -1.40 -5.59 4.35
CA ASP A 120 -1.54 -4.19 4.74
C ASP A 120 -0.34 -3.72 5.59
N VAL A 121 0.08 -2.48 5.37
CA VAL A 121 1.21 -1.86 6.08
C VAL A 121 0.65 -0.90 7.12
N PRO A 122 0.94 -1.14 8.42
CA PRO A 122 0.38 -0.29 9.48
C PRO A 122 0.88 1.15 9.39
N PRO A 123 0.02 2.15 9.70
CA PRO A 123 0.37 3.56 9.68
C PRO A 123 1.48 3.90 10.69
N PHE A 124 2.22 4.97 10.45
CA PHE A 124 3.27 5.53 11.31
C PHE A 124 4.53 4.66 11.48
N LEU A 125 4.54 3.47 10.92
CA LEU A 125 5.61 2.49 11.14
C LEU A 125 6.53 2.35 9.93
N LEU A 126 7.73 1.86 10.20
CA LEU A 126 8.68 1.43 9.19
C LEU A 126 8.55 -0.07 8.98
N THR A 127 8.31 -0.47 7.75
CA THR A 127 8.22 -1.88 7.31
C THR A 127 9.34 -2.18 6.32
N ALA A 128 10.06 -3.28 6.51
CA ALA A 128 11.13 -3.71 5.60
C ALA A 128 11.27 -5.23 5.60
N GLY A 129 11.72 -5.82 4.48
CA GLY A 129 11.81 -7.27 4.26
C GLY A 129 13.19 -7.80 3.84
N MET A 130 14.28 -7.12 4.19
CA MET A 130 15.62 -7.40 3.62
C MET A 130 16.27 -8.76 3.95
N ARG A 131 15.84 -9.48 4.98
CA ARG A 131 16.49 -10.75 5.41
C ARG A 131 15.58 -11.97 5.34
N SER A 132 14.31 -11.77 5.13
CA SER A 132 13.32 -12.82 4.92
C SER A 132 12.43 -12.42 3.77
N SER A 133 11.87 -13.37 3.04
CA SER A 133 10.86 -13.10 1.99
C SER A 133 9.56 -12.50 2.55
N ARG A 134 9.51 -12.13 3.81
CA ARG A 134 8.33 -11.59 4.50
C ARG A 134 8.55 -10.14 4.87
N GLN A 135 7.54 -9.31 4.65
CA GLN A 135 7.50 -7.96 5.20
C GLN A 135 7.45 -8.02 6.73
N GLU A 136 8.23 -7.19 7.39
CA GLU A 136 8.27 -7.09 8.85
C GLU A 136 8.19 -5.64 9.29
N VAL A 137 7.33 -5.37 10.27
CA VAL A 137 7.31 -4.07 10.96
C VAL A 137 8.54 -3.98 11.85
N ARG A 138 9.38 -2.95 11.64
CA ARG A 138 10.69 -2.81 12.28
C ARG A 138 10.69 -1.85 13.45
N MET A 139 10.04 -0.70 13.29
CA MET A 139 10.01 0.37 14.29
C MET A 139 8.97 1.44 13.91
N VAL A 140 8.80 2.41 14.77
CA VAL A 140 8.08 3.66 14.44
C VAL A 140 8.92 4.47 13.44
N ASN A 141 8.27 5.03 12.43
CA ASN A 141 8.88 5.95 11.46
C ASN A 141 9.21 7.31 12.11
N GLY A 142 9.99 7.30 13.20
CA GLY A 142 10.25 8.48 14.01
C GLY A 142 10.92 9.64 13.26
N VAL A 143 11.73 9.33 12.24
CA VAL A 143 12.38 10.35 11.40
C VAL A 143 11.34 11.05 10.53
N GLY A 144 10.47 10.29 9.85
CA GLY A 144 9.41 10.83 9.01
C GLY A 144 8.40 11.67 9.83
N LEU A 145 7.99 11.16 10.99
CA LEU A 145 7.06 11.86 11.88
C LEU A 145 7.63 13.19 12.42
N LYS A 146 8.91 13.23 12.75
CA LYS A 146 9.57 14.49 13.16
C LYS A 146 9.71 15.47 11.99
N ARG A 147 10.08 14.97 10.82
CA ARG A 147 10.32 15.81 9.62
C ARG A 147 9.04 16.49 9.12
N CYS A 148 7.89 15.83 9.18
CA CYS A 148 6.63 16.42 8.72
C CYS A 148 6.11 17.54 9.64
N GLY A 149 6.57 17.63 10.89
CA GLY A 149 6.24 18.71 11.82
C GLY A 149 4.83 18.66 12.44
N PHE A 150 4.04 17.61 12.16
CA PHE A 150 2.65 17.49 12.64
C PHE A 150 2.53 16.76 13.98
N PHE A 151 3.59 16.17 14.48
CA PHE A 151 3.57 15.32 15.66
C PHE A 151 4.41 15.92 16.79
N SER A 152 3.80 16.07 17.97
CA SER A 152 4.52 16.39 19.19
C SER A 152 5.39 15.24 19.64
N GLU A 153 6.39 15.53 20.48
CA GLU A 153 7.23 14.48 21.08
C GLU A 153 6.41 13.47 21.93
N ALA A 154 5.34 13.95 22.57
CA ALA A 154 4.43 13.11 23.36
C ALA A 154 3.69 12.10 22.46
N GLN A 155 3.16 12.52 21.31
CA GLN A 155 2.50 11.65 20.34
C GLN A 155 3.46 10.61 19.74
N ILE A 156 4.69 11.02 19.38
CA ILE A 156 5.70 10.08 18.89
C ILE A 156 6.07 9.06 19.98
N ARG A 157 6.13 9.48 21.25
CA ARG A 157 6.38 8.60 22.40
C ARG A 157 5.23 7.61 22.58
N ALA A 158 3.98 8.06 22.49
CA ALA A 158 2.80 7.19 22.57
C ALA A 158 2.81 6.11 21.49
N LEU A 159 3.11 6.48 20.22
CA LEU A 159 3.28 5.53 19.13
C LEU A 159 4.42 4.53 19.38
N LYS A 160 5.55 4.95 19.97
CA LYS A 160 6.65 4.04 20.32
C LYS A 160 6.24 3.05 21.39
N LEU A 161 5.52 3.46 22.42
CA LEU A 161 4.99 2.56 23.45
C LEU A 161 3.99 1.56 22.85
N GLY A 162 3.07 2.03 22.00
CA GLY A 162 2.15 1.16 21.25
C GLY A 162 2.89 0.14 20.38
N TYR A 163 3.89 0.59 19.62
CA TYR A 163 4.73 -0.31 18.83
C TYR A 163 5.42 -1.38 19.69
N MET A 164 6.03 -0.99 20.81
CA MET A 164 6.70 -1.94 21.71
C MET A 164 5.72 -2.99 22.26
N ARG A 165 4.50 -2.57 22.59
CA ARG A 165 3.45 -3.48 23.06
C ARG A 165 2.98 -4.47 21.99
N LEU A 166 2.87 -4.04 20.74
CA LEU A 166 2.31 -4.84 19.66
C LEU A 166 3.34 -5.67 18.88
N PHE A 167 4.56 -5.15 18.67
CA PHE A 167 5.52 -5.70 17.71
C PHE A 167 6.86 -6.12 18.32
N SER A 168 7.12 -5.87 19.62
CA SER A 168 8.36 -6.33 20.24
C SER A 168 8.45 -7.86 20.29
N ARG A 169 9.66 -8.39 20.47
CA ARG A 169 9.86 -9.85 20.57
C ARG A 169 9.05 -10.47 21.73
N ASN A 170 8.89 -9.75 22.82
CA ASN A 170 8.12 -10.22 23.98
C ASN A 170 6.61 -10.18 23.75
N ALA A 171 6.11 -9.25 22.93
CA ALA A 171 4.69 -9.17 22.56
C ALA A 171 4.21 -10.35 21.70
N ARG A 172 5.13 -11.05 21.02
CA ARG A 172 4.80 -12.21 20.16
C ARG A 172 4.38 -13.48 20.94
N GLN A 173 4.37 -13.46 22.27
CA GLN A 173 3.96 -14.60 23.09
C GLN A 173 2.46 -14.72 23.31
N GLY A 174 1.64 -13.75 22.80
CA GLY A 174 0.19 -13.75 22.91
C GLY A 174 -0.52 -13.44 21.60
N PRO A 175 -1.84 -13.62 21.52
CA PRO A 175 -2.63 -13.25 20.35
C PRO A 175 -2.55 -11.74 20.10
N MET A 176 -1.99 -11.35 18.98
CA MET A 176 -1.79 -9.93 18.62
C MET A 176 -3.10 -9.12 18.69
N LEU A 177 -4.22 -9.72 18.23
CA LEU A 177 -5.53 -9.06 18.26
C LEU A 177 -5.96 -8.65 19.68
N ARG A 178 -5.73 -9.51 20.68
CA ARG A 178 -6.03 -9.18 22.08
C ARG A 178 -5.23 -7.96 22.55
N ALA A 179 -3.92 -7.94 22.25
CA ALA A 179 -3.07 -6.79 22.60
C ALA A 179 -3.52 -5.49 21.90
N VAL A 180 -4.03 -5.57 20.67
CA VAL A 180 -4.56 -4.41 19.95
C VAL A 180 -5.83 -3.90 20.61
N HIS A 181 -6.78 -4.77 20.99
CA HIS A 181 -8.00 -4.38 21.70
C HIS A 181 -7.69 -3.71 23.06
N GLU A 182 -6.80 -4.31 23.83
CA GLU A 182 -6.36 -3.78 25.12
C GLU A 182 -5.71 -2.40 24.95
N LEU A 183 -4.77 -2.26 24.01
CA LEU A 183 -4.11 -0.98 23.71
C LEU A 183 -5.13 0.09 23.27
N LYS A 184 -6.08 -0.30 22.43
CA LYS A 184 -7.15 0.60 21.99
C LYS A 184 -8.02 1.09 23.14
N ALA A 185 -8.37 0.21 24.08
CA ALA A 185 -9.20 0.57 25.24
C ALA A 185 -8.48 1.50 26.23
N GLU A 186 -7.16 1.37 26.35
CA GLU A 186 -6.35 2.12 27.32
C GLU A 186 -5.83 3.47 26.79
N SER A 187 -5.59 3.55 25.47
CA SER A 187 -4.96 4.75 24.89
C SER A 187 -5.98 5.84 24.59
N THR A 188 -5.65 7.07 24.97
CA THR A 188 -6.39 8.28 24.57
C THR A 188 -5.74 9.02 23.39
N ASP A 189 -4.57 8.61 22.94
CA ASP A 189 -3.87 9.22 21.80
C ASP A 189 -4.54 8.82 20.48
N THR A 190 -4.96 9.81 19.70
CA THR A 190 -5.71 9.60 18.45
C THR A 190 -4.91 8.84 17.38
N ASN A 191 -3.58 8.95 17.37
CA ASN A 191 -2.74 8.23 16.42
C ASN A 191 -2.59 6.76 16.81
N VAL A 192 -2.49 6.48 18.12
CA VAL A 192 -2.50 5.10 18.64
C VAL A 192 -3.87 4.46 18.38
N GLN A 193 -4.96 5.18 18.57
CA GLN A 193 -6.31 4.72 18.24
C GLN A 193 -6.40 4.36 16.73
N TYR A 194 -5.93 5.27 15.87
CA TYR A 194 -5.93 5.03 14.42
C TYR A 194 -5.08 3.80 14.03
N LEU A 195 -3.90 3.62 14.65
CA LEU A 195 -3.08 2.43 14.45
C LEU A 195 -3.83 1.16 14.85
N CYS A 196 -4.51 1.16 15.99
CA CYS A 196 -5.31 0.03 16.45
C CYS A 196 -6.47 -0.27 15.51
N ASP A 197 -7.23 0.74 15.08
CA ASP A 197 -8.33 0.59 14.12
C ASP A 197 -7.87 0.00 12.80
N PHE A 198 -6.75 0.48 12.28
CA PHE A 198 -6.15 -0.06 11.07
C PHE A 198 -5.80 -1.56 11.22
N LEU A 199 -5.15 -1.92 12.33
CA LEU A 199 -4.77 -3.31 12.60
C LEU A 199 -5.98 -4.23 12.77
N LEU A 200 -7.01 -3.80 13.51
CA LEU A 200 -8.25 -4.56 13.67
C LEU A 200 -8.92 -4.78 12.32
N ARG A 201 -9.07 -3.73 11.51
CA ARG A 201 -9.65 -3.82 10.17
C ARG A 201 -8.89 -4.83 9.30
N SER A 202 -7.56 -4.82 9.33
CA SER A 202 -6.73 -5.71 8.50
C SER A 202 -6.72 -7.16 9.00
N PHE A 203 -6.72 -7.38 10.32
CA PHE A 203 -6.55 -8.72 10.89
C PHE A 203 -7.85 -9.42 11.25
N GLU A 204 -8.89 -8.70 11.69
CA GLU A 204 -10.20 -9.30 11.99
C GLU A 204 -11.08 -9.41 10.75
N CYS A 205 -11.13 -8.32 9.97
CA CYS A 205 -12.02 -8.23 8.82
C CYS A 205 -11.32 -8.57 7.50
N GLY A 206 -9.98 -8.55 7.47
CA GLY A 206 -9.20 -8.72 6.25
C GLY A 206 -9.02 -10.17 5.83
N ARG A 207 -8.93 -10.41 4.51
CA ARG A 207 -8.53 -11.70 3.94
C ARG A 207 -7.03 -11.65 3.63
N HIS A 208 -6.27 -12.63 4.09
CA HIS A 208 -4.81 -12.70 3.90
C HIS A 208 -4.06 -11.45 4.41
N GLY A 209 -4.55 -10.80 5.49
CA GLY A 209 -3.97 -9.58 6.04
C GLY A 209 -4.15 -8.35 5.15
N ARG A 210 -5.19 -8.33 4.32
CA ARG A 210 -5.60 -7.20 3.46
C ARG A 210 -7.11 -6.97 3.60
N TYR A 211 -7.47 -5.80 4.09
CA TYR A 211 -8.88 -5.46 4.28
C TYR A 211 -9.63 -5.36 2.95
N LEU A 212 -9.06 -4.69 1.95
CA LEU A 212 -9.68 -4.53 0.64
C LEU A 212 -9.91 -5.86 -0.08
N GLU A 213 -9.07 -6.87 0.16
CA GLU A 213 -9.25 -8.22 -0.38
C GLU A 213 -10.54 -8.88 0.14
N SER A 214 -10.95 -8.59 1.38
CA SER A 214 -12.18 -9.12 1.96
C SER A 214 -13.45 -8.54 1.34
N LEU A 215 -13.36 -7.34 0.75
CA LEU A 215 -14.48 -6.65 0.11
C LEU A 215 -14.76 -7.15 -1.31
N ARG A 216 -13.88 -8.00 -1.87
CA ARG A 216 -14.09 -8.54 -3.21
C ARG A 216 -15.29 -9.49 -3.23
N PRO A 217 -16.16 -9.39 -4.25
CA PRO A 217 -17.20 -10.41 -4.48
C PRO A 217 -16.58 -11.80 -4.52
N ALA A 218 -17.25 -12.79 -3.97
CA ALA A 218 -16.81 -14.19 -4.05
C ALA A 218 -16.57 -14.56 -5.53
N HIS A 219 -15.42 -15.15 -5.83
CA HIS A 219 -14.93 -15.40 -7.18
C HIS A 219 -16.00 -15.96 -8.12
N GLN A 220 -16.34 -15.20 -9.16
CA GLN A 220 -16.63 -15.82 -10.45
C GLN A 220 -15.28 -16.34 -10.97
N ALA A 221 -15.17 -17.66 -11.11
CA ALA A 221 -14.00 -18.29 -11.69
C ALA A 221 -13.71 -17.63 -13.05
N VAL A 222 -12.53 -17.05 -13.19
CA VAL A 222 -12.08 -16.52 -14.47
C VAL A 222 -11.90 -17.71 -15.38
N SER A 223 -12.83 -17.91 -16.31
CA SER A 223 -12.61 -18.80 -17.46
C SER A 223 -11.34 -18.32 -18.17
N ARG A 224 -10.34 -19.22 -18.28
CA ARG A 224 -9.12 -18.94 -19.07
C ARG A 224 -9.54 -18.42 -20.44
N PRO A 225 -8.89 -17.37 -20.95
CA PRO A 225 -9.15 -16.92 -22.31
C PRO A 225 -8.86 -18.10 -23.27
N PRO A 226 -9.72 -18.34 -24.27
CA PRO A 226 -9.45 -19.33 -25.27
C PRO A 226 -8.19 -18.94 -26.06
N GLY A 227 -7.16 -19.81 -26.07
CA GLY A 227 -5.99 -19.62 -26.91
C GLY A 227 -4.60 -19.72 -26.26
N VAL A 228 -4.49 -20.09 -24.99
CA VAL A 228 -3.19 -20.46 -24.41
C VAL A 228 -3.11 -21.99 -24.39
N ASP A 229 -2.65 -22.55 -25.52
CA ASP A 229 -2.33 -24.00 -25.63
C ASP A 229 -1.18 -24.34 -24.67
N ASP A 230 -1.40 -25.35 -23.84
CA ASP A 230 -0.38 -26.07 -23.08
C ASP A 230 0.51 -26.86 -24.07
N ARG A 231 1.45 -26.19 -24.74
CA ARG A 231 2.52 -26.87 -25.46
C ARG A 231 3.74 -27.00 -24.55
N SER A 232 3.69 -27.88 -23.58
CA SER A 232 4.89 -28.45 -22.94
C SER A 232 4.56 -29.70 -22.13
N SER A 233 3.98 -30.71 -22.78
CA SER A 233 4.04 -32.08 -22.29
C SER A 233 3.98 -33.04 -23.45
N ALA A 234 5.06 -33.13 -24.25
CA ALA A 234 5.34 -34.30 -25.06
C ALA A 234 6.81 -34.28 -25.50
N SER A 235 7.43 -35.33 -25.16
CA SER A 235 8.61 -35.98 -25.76
C SER A 235 9.87 -36.00 -24.88
N SER A 236 9.98 -37.17 -24.37
CA SER A 236 11.03 -38.22 -24.50
C SER A 236 12.42 -37.81 -24.12
#